data_269d22b4675e11019a97de3723514f7c
#
_entry.id   269d22b4675e11019a97de3723514f7c
#
_cell.length_a   1.000
_cell.length_b   1.000
_cell.length_c   1.000
_cell.angle_alpha   90.00
_cell.angle_beta   90.00
_cell.angle_gamma   90.00
#
_symmetry.space_group_name_H-M   'P 1'
#
loop_
_entity.id
_entity.type
_entity.pdbx_description
1 polymer ?
#
loop_
_entity_poly.entity_id
_entity_poly.type
_entity_poly.pdbx_seq_one_letter_code
_entity_poly.pdbx_strand_id
1 'polypeptide(L)'
;MARIAGIDLPKNKRIEIGLTYIYGIGRTSANKILAEAGVNPDTRVKDLTEDDETKLREIIANNYTVEGDLRRDVALDIKRLVEIGCYRGTRHRKGLPVRGQRSKTNARTRKGPKRTVANKKK
;
A
#
# COMPACT_ATOMS: atom_id res chain seq x y z
N MET A 1 6.36 -11.80 18.71
CA MET A 1 6.30 -11.28 17.34
C MET A 1 5.37 -10.08 17.31
N ALA A 2 5.85 -8.96 16.81
CA ALA A 2 5.03 -7.74 16.76
C ALA A 2 3.98 -7.83 15.67
N ARG A 3 2.75 -7.55 16.03
CA ARG A 3 1.64 -7.55 15.09
C ARG A 3 0.87 -6.24 15.18
N ILE A 4 0.84 -5.49 14.10
CA ILE A 4 0.19 -4.18 14.04
C ILE A 4 -0.73 -4.14 12.83
N ALA A 5 -1.94 -3.64 13.01
CA ALA A 5 -2.95 -3.55 11.95
C ALA A 5 -3.23 -4.90 11.28
N GLY A 6 -3.11 -5.99 12.03
CA GLY A 6 -3.32 -7.34 11.53
C GLY A 6 -2.14 -7.93 10.75
N ILE A 7 -1.02 -7.22 10.68
CA ILE A 7 0.17 -7.65 9.94
C ILE A 7 1.28 -8.03 10.91
N ASP A 8 1.88 -9.19 10.69
CA ASP A 8 3.06 -9.62 11.45
C ASP A 8 4.29 -8.93 10.88
N LEU A 9 4.97 -8.17 11.71
CA LEU A 9 6.15 -7.44 11.30
C LEU A 9 7.39 -8.34 11.31
N PRO A 10 8.32 -8.17 10.36
CA PRO A 10 9.54 -8.98 10.34
C PRO A 10 10.46 -8.66 11.52
N LYS A 11 10.88 -9.69 12.26
CA LYS A 11 11.64 -9.54 13.49
C LYS A 11 13.01 -8.90 13.29
N ASN A 12 13.66 -9.21 12.18
CA ASN A 12 15.05 -8.81 11.95
C ASN A 12 15.21 -7.44 11.30
N LYS A 13 14.12 -6.77 10.97
CA LYS A 13 14.16 -5.45 10.35
C LYS A 13 14.03 -4.35 11.40
N ARG A 14 14.61 -3.18 11.12
CA ARG A 14 14.40 -2.01 11.95
C ARG A 14 12.92 -1.65 11.92
N ILE A 15 12.43 -1.04 12.99
CA ILE A 15 11.00 -0.70 13.06
C ILE A 15 10.58 0.25 11.94
N GLU A 16 11.47 1.16 11.54
CA GLU A 16 11.23 2.06 10.41
C GLU A 16 10.87 1.29 9.14
N ILE A 17 11.61 0.24 8.86
CA ILE A 17 11.39 -0.60 7.69
C ILE A 17 10.22 -1.58 7.91
N GLY A 18 10.10 -2.11 9.13
CA GLY A 18 9.03 -3.04 9.47
C GLY A 18 7.66 -2.44 9.29
N LEU A 19 7.47 -1.19 9.67
CA LEU A 19 6.18 -0.51 9.50
C LEU A 19 5.78 -0.35 8.03
N THR A 20 6.74 -0.30 7.12
CA THR A 20 6.42 -0.19 5.69
C THR A 20 5.79 -1.45 5.11
N TYR A 21 5.79 -2.56 5.84
CA TYR A 21 5.11 -3.78 5.43
C TYR A 21 3.59 -3.66 5.56
N ILE A 22 3.11 -2.63 6.26
CA ILE A 22 1.68 -2.36 6.37
C ILE A 22 1.24 -1.56 5.15
N TYR A 23 0.19 -2.04 4.47
CA TYR A 23 -0.35 -1.33 3.31
C TYR A 23 -0.86 0.06 3.70
N GLY A 24 -0.33 1.07 3.10
CA GLY A 24 -0.68 2.46 3.39
C GLY A 24 0.36 3.21 4.22
N ILE A 25 1.40 2.53 4.71
CA ILE A 25 2.49 3.16 5.45
C ILE A 25 3.77 3.03 4.63
N GLY A 26 4.30 4.16 4.20
CA GLY A 26 5.60 4.22 3.56
C GLY A 26 6.65 4.69 4.57
N ARG A 27 7.87 4.88 4.10
CA ARG A 27 8.99 5.25 4.97
C ARG A 27 8.77 6.59 5.68
N THR A 28 8.23 7.58 4.98
CA THR A 28 7.95 8.90 5.57
C THR A 28 6.90 8.81 6.66
N SER A 29 5.80 8.08 6.39
CA SER A 29 4.75 7.88 7.40
C SER A 29 5.27 7.10 8.59
N ALA A 30 6.11 6.09 8.35
CA ALA A 30 6.72 5.31 9.42
C ALA A 30 7.56 6.21 10.34
N ASN A 31 8.36 7.11 9.77
CA ASN A 31 9.17 8.03 10.56
C ASN A 31 8.31 8.98 11.41
N LYS A 32 7.22 9.49 10.85
CA LYS A 32 6.29 10.34 11.59
C LYS A 32 5.64 9.60 12.75
N ILE A 33 5.22 8.37 12.53
CA ILE A 33 4.61 7.54 13.56
C ILE A 33 5.60 7.29 14.70
N LEU A 34 6.83 6.96 14.36
CA LEU A 34 7.87 6.69 15.35
C LEU A 34 8.23 7.94 16.14
N ALA A 35 8.26 9.10 15.52
CA ALA A 35 8.51 10.36 16.19
C ALA A 35 7.40 10.68 17.21
N GLU A 36 6.15 10.46 16.84
CA GLU A 36 5.01 10.67 17.75
C GLU A 36 5.04 9.68 18.93
N ALA A 37 5.41 8.44 18.66
CA ALA A 37 5.48 7.41 19.70
C ALA A 37 6.72 7.52 20.58
N GLY A 38 7.72 8.29 20.16
CA GLY A 38 8.98 8.39 20.87
C GLY A 38 9.84 7.14 20.77
N VAL A 39 9.69 6.37 19.72
CA VAL A 39 10.43 5.13 19.49
C VAL A 39 11.60 5.40 18.56
N ASN A 40 12.77 4.86 18.89
CA ASN A 40 13.95 4.97 18.03
C ASN A 40 13.73 4.19 16.74
N PRO A 41 13.82 4.85 15.55
CA PRO A 41 13.61 4.16 14.26
C PRO A 41 14.60 3.02 14.00
N ASP A 42 15.76 3.03 14.63
CA ASP A 42 16.77 1.98 14.43
C ASP A 42 16.56 0.75 15.31
N THR A 43 15.58 0.76 16.21
CA THR A 43 15.25 -0.39 17.04
C THR A 43 14.73 -1.52 16.15
N ARG A 44 15.26 -2.73 16.37
CA ARG A 44 14.74 -3.91 15.65
C ARG A 44 13.35 -4.27 16.16
N VAL A 45 12.52 -4.81 15.28
CA VAL A 45 11.15 -5.18 15.65
C VAL A 45 11.13 -6.14 16.83
N LYS A 46 12.06 -7.09 16.88
CA LYS A 46 12.18 -8.05 17.98
C LYS A 46 12.51 -7.43 19.32
N ASP A 47 13.09 -6.24 19.31
CA ASP A 47 13.53 -5.54 20.54
C ASP A 47 12.49 -4.54 21.05
N LEU A 48 11.33 -4.44 20.40
CA LEU A 48 10.27 -3.54 20.84
C LEU A 48 9.63 -4.04 22.13
N THR A 49 9.32 -3.09 23.03
CA THR A 49 8.56 -3.39 24.24
C THR A 49 7.06 -3.41 23.93
N GLU A 50 6.27 -4.02 24.81
CA GLU A 50 4.81 -4.02 24.66
C GLU A 50 4.23 -2.62 24.67
N ASP A 51 4.80 -1.72 25.48
CA ASP A 51 4.38 -0.32 25.53
C ASP A 51 4.60 0.36 24.19
N ASP A 52 5.75 0.12 23.56
CA ASP A 52 6.05 0.68 22.24
C ASP A 52 5.06 0.18 21.20
N GLU A 53 4.76 -1.12 21.20
CA GLU A 53 3.79 -1.70 20.27
C GLU A 53 2.41 -1.10 20.47
N THR A 54 1.99 -0.92 21.72
CA THR A 54 0.68 -0.34 22.04
C THR A 54 0.59 1.09 21.54
N LYS A 55 1.62 1.91 21.76
CA LYS A 55 1.67 3.28 21.26
C LYS A 55 1.58 3.34 19.74
N LEU A 56 2.33 2.47 19.07
CA LEU A 56 2.30 2.41 17.60
C LEU A 56 0.92 2.02 17.08
N ARG A 57 0.28 1.03 17.70
CA ARG A 57 -1.07 0.60 17.32
C ARG A 57 -2.08 1.72 17.46
N GLU A 58 -2.03 2.43 18.58
CA GLU A 58 -2.95 3.55 18.84
C GLU A 58 -2.79 4.67 17.84
N ILE A 59 -1.56 5.07 17.55
CA ILE A 59 -1.28 6.14 16.59
C ILE A 59 -1.78 5.75 15.21
N ILE A 60 -1.50 4.53 14.77
CA ILE A 60 -1.93 4.06 13.46
C ILE A 60 -3.44 3.97 13.38
N ALA A 61 -4.09 3.43 14.42
CA ALA A 61 -5.55 3.28 14.43
C ALA A 61 -6.27 4.63 14.40
N ASN A 62 -5.72 5.63 15.05
CA ASN A 62 -6.39 6.94 15.21
C ASN A 62 -6.11 7.90 14.05
N ASN A 63 -4.93 7.84 13.44
CA ASN A 63 -4.48 8.87 12.49
C ASN A 63 -4.28 8.38 11.06
N TYR A 64 -4.34 7.09 10.82
CA TYR A 64 -4.01 6.51 9.51
C TYR A 64 -5.07 5.52 9.06
N THR A 65 -5.35 5.53 7.76
CA THR A 65 -6.18 4.51 7.12
C THR A 65 -5.25 3.52 6.45
N VAL A 66 -5.27 2.27 6.88
CA VAL A 66 -4.32 1.25 6.41
C VAL A 66 -5.01 -0.06 6.10
N GLU A 67 -4.31 -0.94 5.41
CA GLU A 67 -4.73 -2.30 5.08
C GLU A 67 -6.12 -2.38 4.48
N GLY A 68 -7.01 -3.20 5.03
CA GLY A 68 -8.33 -3.43 4.46
C GLY A 68 -9.16 -2.16 4.29
N ASP A 69 -9.10 -1.25 5.25
CA ASP A 69 -9.83 0.01 5.17
C ASP A 69 -9.32 0.88 4.02
N LEU A 70 -8.00 0.96 3.86
CA LEU A 70 -7.43 1.72 2.75
C LEU A 70 -7.73 1.06 1.41
N ARG A 71 -7.64 -0.26 1.32
CA ARG A 71 -7.96 -0.98 0.09
C ARG A 71 -9.40 -0.74 -0.31
N ARG A 72 -10.31 -0.73 0.65
CA ARG A 72 -11.72 -0.44 0.41
C ARG A 72 -11.90 0.99 -0.10
N ASP A 73 -11.25 1.97 0.54
CA ASP A 73 -11.34 3.37 0.13
C ASP A 73 -10.83 3.57 -1.30
N VAL A 74 -9.70 2.98 -1.65
CA VAL A 74 -9.15 3.05 -3.01
C VAL A 74 -10.12 2.43 -4.01
N ALA A 75 -10.69 1.27 -3.69
CA ALA A 75 -11.64 0.60 -4.57
C ALA A 75 -12.88 1.44 -4.80
N LEU A 76 -13.40 2.08 -3.74
CA LEU A 76 -14.55 2.97 -3.84
C LEU A 76 -14.23 4.20 -4.67
N ASP A 77 -13.04 4.78 -4.52
CA ASP A 77 -12.61 5.93 -5.30
C ASP A 77 -12.54 5.59 -6.79
N ILE A 78 -11.99 4.43 -7.12
CA ILE A 78 -11.93 3.96 -8.51
C ILE A 78 -13.35 3.73 -9.06
N LYS A 79 -14.20 3.10 -8.28
CA LYS A 79 -15.59 2.88 -8.66
C LYS A 79 -16.30 4.19 -8.97
N ARG A 80 -16.09 5.20 -8.13
CA ARG A 80 -16.66 6.53 -8.35
C ARG A 80 -16.18 7.13 -9.66
N LEU A 81 -14.88 7.04 -9.95
CA LEU A 81 -14.33 7.55 -11.21
C LEU A 81 -14.95 6.87 -12.42
N VAL A 82 -15.15 5.56 -12.35
CA VAL A 82 -15.79 4.80 -13.43
C VAL A 82 -17.25 5.22 -13.60
N GLU A 83 -17.97 5.40 -12.50
CA GLU A 83 -19.40 5.76 -12.55
C GLU A 83 -19.64 7.15 -13.12
N ILE A 84 -18.79 8.13 -12.80
CA ILE A 84 -18.95 9.48 -13.34
C ILE A 84 -18.48 9.60 -14.80
N GLY A 85 -17.82 8.57 -15.32
CA GLY A 85 -17.44 8.51 -16.72
C GLY A 85 -16.30 9.45 -17.12
N CYS A 86 -15.47 9.87 -16.18
CA CYS A 86 -14.32 10.71 -16.50
C CYS A 86 -13.24 9.91 -17.23
N TYR A 87 -12.24 10.61 -17.76
CA TYR A 87 -11.16 9.96 -18.50
C TYR A 87 -10.43 8.92 -17.64
N ARG A 88 -10.08 9.28 -16.40
CA ARG A 88 -9.41 8.35 -15.49
C ARG A 88 -10.24 7.10 -15.22
N GLY A 89 -11.55 7.29 -15.01
CA GLY A 89 -12.46 6.17 -14.81
C GLY A 89 -12.53 5.25 -16.00
N THR A 90 -12.55 5.80 -17.21
CA THR A 90 -12.55 5.03 -18.45
C THR A 90 -11.27 4.20 -18.57
N ARG A 91 -10.12 4.78 -18.20
CA ARG A 91 -8.85 4.05 -18.21
C ARG A 91 -8.85 2.89 -17.22
N HIS A 92 -9.38 3.10 -16.01
CA HIS A 92 -9.52 2.02 -15.04
C HIS A 92 -10.45 0.91 -15.54
N ARG A 93 -11.57 1.28 -16.12
CA ARG A 93 -12.52 0.29 -16.65
C ARG A 93 -11.90 -0.57 -17.73
N LYS A 94 -11.08 0.02 -18.58
CA LYS A 94 -10.43 -0.69 -19.70
C LYS A 94 -9.14 -1.40 -19.29
N GLY A 95 -8.69 -1.23 -18.05
CA GLY A 95 -7.42 -1.82 -17.59
C GLY A 95 -6.19 -1.20 -18.22
N LEU A 96 -6.26 0.08 -18.55
CA LEU A 96 -5.16 0.80 -19.20
C LEU A 96 -4.47 1.75 -18.23
N PRO A 97 -3.21 2.16 -18.50
CA PRO A 97 -2.52 3.14 -17.66
C PRO A 97 -3.31 4.43 -17.54
N VAL A 98 -3.35 4.99 -16.33
CA VAL A 98 -4.21 6.14 -16.01
C VAL A 98 -3.46 7.48 -16.07
N ARG A 99 -2.13 7.44 -15.90
CA ARG A 99 -1.32 8.66 -15.75
C ARG A 99 -0.65 9.14 -17.03
N GLY A 100 -1.30 8.98 -18.17
CA GLY A 100 -0.77 9.47 -19.43
C GLY A 100 0.38 8.66 -20.01
N GLN A 101 0.56 7.46 -19.53
CA GLN A 101 1.64 6.58 -19.95
C GLN A 101 1.34 5.97 -21.31
N ARG A 102 2.41 5.64 -22.04
CA ARG A 102 2.27 4.97 -23.33
C ARG A 102 1.66 3.57 -23.13
N SER A 103 0.61 3.26 -23.87
CA SER A 103 -0.05 1.95 -23.79
C SER A 103 0.34 1.01 -24.91
N LYS A 104 1.01 1.52 -25.94
CA LYS A 104 1.37 0.75 -27.12
C LYS A 104 2.47 -0.29 -26.85
N THR A 105 3.35 -0.03 -25.90
CA THR A 105 4.51 -0.90 -25.65
C THR A 105 4.46 -1.58 -24.28
N ASN A 106 4.94 -0.95 -23.24
CA ASN A 106 5.34 -1.62 -22.00
C ASN A 106 4.34 -1.61 -20.84
N ALA A 107 3.13 -1.23 -21.02
CA ALA A 107 2.16 -1.06 -19.92
C ALA A 107 1.70 -2.40 -19.30
N ARG A 108 2.65 -3.27 -18.94
CA ARG A 108 2.32 -4.63 -18.49
C ARG A 108 1.71 -4.69 -17.09
N THR A 109 2.06 -3.77 -16.22
CA THR A 109 1.48 -3.74 -14.86
C THR A 109 -0.04 -3.62 -14.89
N ARG A 110 -0.56 -2.76 -15.78
CA ARG A 110 -2.00 -2.57 -15.90
C ARG A 110 -2.65 -3.58 -16.82
N LYS A 111 -2.00 -3.88 -17.94
CA LYS A 111 -2.54 -4.80 -18.93
C LYS A 111 -2.37 -6.28 -18.55
N GLY A 112 -1.46 -6.56 -17.63
CA GLY A 112 -1.12 -7.92 -17.26
C GLY A 112 -0.09 -8.54 -18.17
N PRO A 113 0.17 -9.84 -18.01
CA PRO A 113 1.14 -10.55 -18.84
C PRO A 113 0.79 -10.47 -20.31
N LYS A 114 1.83 -10.48 -21.12
CA LYS A 114 1.69 -10.47 -22.57
C LYS A 114 0.92 -11.71 -23.03
N ARG A 115 -0.12 -11.52 -23.81
CA ARG A 115 -0.94 -12.61 -24.33
C ARG A 115 -0.65 -12.83 -25.79
N THR A 116 -0.37 -14.07 -26.12
CA THR A 116 -0.26 -14.48 -27.52
C THR A 116 -1.55 -15.14 -27.95
N VAL A 117 -2.15 -14.65 -29.02
CA VAL A 117 -3.35 -15.28 -29.55
C VAL A 117 -2.95 -16.54 -30.30
N ALA A 118 -3.38 -17.69 -29.80
CA ALA A 118 -2.89 -18.99 -30.28
C ALA A 118 -3.13 -19.22 -31.76
N ASN A 119 -4.24 -18.81 -32.29
CA ASN A 119 -4.57 -19.00 -33.70
C ASN A 119 -4.42 -17.73 -34.53
N LYS A 120 -3.71 -16.76 -34.00
CA LYS A 120 -3.42 -15.53 -34.73
C LYS A 120 -2.37 -15.80 -35.78
N LYS A 121 -2.74 -15.65 -37.03
CA LYS A 121 -1.85 -15.85 -38.16
C LYS A 121 -1.24 -14.56 -38.62
N LYS A 122 -0.07 -14.62 -39.12
CA LYS A 122 0.63 -13.47 -39.66
C LYS A 122 0.86 -13.62 -41.13
#